data_28c26595f218b9af0623d4155c1deac5
#
_entry.id   28c26595f218b9af0623d4155c1deac5
#
_cell.length_a   1.000
_cell.length_b   1.000
_cell.length_c   1.000
_cell.angle_alpha   90.00
_cell.angle_beta   90.00
_cell.angle_gamma   90.00
#
_symmetry.space_group_name_H-M   'P 1'
#
loop_
_entity.id
_entity.type
_entity.pdbx_description
1 polymer ?
#
loop_
_entity_poly.entity_id
_entity_poly.type
_entity_poly.pdbx_seq_one_letter_code
_entity_poly.pdbx_strand_id
1 'polypeptide(L)'
;KRELMANAFIMLCYQYIERLESQRKLVIRKIRANQQNELLSILSSSKLSTEENQNFLSQFDKIFLSLYPSFVNELNSLLIPEAQIELKEDNKLTPSLRVAALVRLGVTESPKIAGILSYSLQTIYNYRSTLKNSAIDKEHFEENLQKLCSVYSKSVIKKNRFHFFLKQSERYIFC
;
A
#
# COMPACT_ATOMS: atom_id res chain seq x y z
N LYS A 1 -14.63 13.15 0.75
CA LYS A 1 -13.59 12.18 0.24
C LYS A 1 -12.60 12.83 -0.73
N ARG A 2 -13.07 13.55 -1.79
CA ARG A 2 -12.20 14.24 -2.78
C ARG A 2 -11.32 15.31 -2.14
N GLU A 3 -11.87 16.13 -1.25
CA GLU A 3 -11.13 17.19 -0.52
C GLU A 3 -10.05 16.59 0.38
N LEU A 4 -10.35 15.50 1.08
CA LEU A 4 -9.37 14.79 1.90
C LEU A 4 -8.21 14.24 1.08
N MET A 5 -8.49 13.70 -0.12
CA MET A 5 -7.47 13.24 -1.05
C MET A 5 -6.63 14.41 -1.59
N ALA A 6 -7.27 15.51 -1.97
CA ALA A 6 -6.58 16.70 -2.44
C ALA A 6 -5.66 17.29 -1.36
N ASN A 7 -6.15 17.42 -0.13
CA ASN A 7 -5.33 17.87 0.99
C ASN A 7 -4.16 16.94 1.29
N ALA A 8 -4.37 15.61 1.30
CA ALA A 8 -3.30 14.65 1.49
C ALA A 8 -2.23 14.76 0.40
N PHE A 9 -2.64 14.91 -0.86
CA PHE A 9 -1.73 15.11 -1.98
C PHE A 9 -0.94 16.43 -1.86
N ILE A 10 -1.60 17.54 -1.53
CA ILE A 10 -0.95 18.83 -1.32
C ILE A 10 0.07 18.75 -0.18
N MET A 11 -0.27 18.10 0.93
CA MET A 11 0.65 17.92 2.05
C MET A 11 1.87 17.06 1.68
N LEU A 12 1.69 15.99 0.91
CA LEU A 12 2.81 15.19 0.40
C LEU A 12 3.71 16.00 -0.53
N CYS A 13 3.14 16.81 -1.43
CA CYS A 13 3.91 17.70 -2.30
C CYS A 13 4.69 18.74 -1.48
N TYR A 14 4.07 19.34 -0.48
CA TYR A 14 4.71 20.32 0.40
C TYR A 14 5.90 19.72 1.15
N GLN A 15 5.72 18.55 1.76
CA GLN A 15 6.78 17.83 2.45
C GLN A 15 7.95 17.47 1.51
N TYR A 16 7.63 17.07 0.28
CA TYR A 16 8.67 16.79 -0.73
C TYR A 16 9.47 18.04 -1.09
N ILE A 17 8.81 19.19 -1.26
CA ILE A 17 9.46 20.48 -1.54
C ILE A 17 10.34 20.92 -0.37
N GLU A 18 9.84 20.84 0.87
CA GLU A 18 10.62 21.15 2.08
C GLU A 18 11.88 20.28 2.19
N ARG A 19 11.74 19.01 1.85
CA ARG A 19 12.84 18.07 1.85
C ARG A 19 13.92 18.44 0.83
N LEU A 20 13.53 18.73 -0.42
CA LEU A 20 14.47 19.20 -1.46
C LEU A 20 15.19 20.48 -1.02
N GLU A 21 14.47 21.42 -0.43
CA GLU A 21 15.07 22.65 0.10
C GLU A 21 16.06 22.38 1.24
N SER A 22 15.73 21.48 2.16
CA SER A 22 16.62 21.09 3.27
C SER A 22 17.88 20.41 2.77
N GLN A 23 17.77 19.51 1.80
CA GLN A 23 18.93 18.86 1.16
C GLN A 23 19.79 19.89 0.42
N ARG A 24 19.18 20.80 -0.35
CA ARG A 24 19.88 21.87 -1.03
C ARG A 24 20.67 22.76 -0.06
N LYS A 25 20.04 23.16 1.06
CA LYS A 25 20.70 23.96 2.11
C LYS A 25 21.87 23.22 2.76
N LEU A 26 21.70 21.90 3.02
CA LEU A 26 22.77 21.06 3.56
C LEU A 26 23.99 21.02 2.62
N VAL A 27 23.75 20.74 1.33
CA VAL A 27 24.81 20.68 0.31
C VAL A 27 25.56 22.01 0.23
N ILE A 28 24.86 23.12 0.10
CA ILE A 28 25.45 24.46 0.02
C ILE A 28 26.29 24.77 1.28
N ARG A 29 25.76 24.48 2.46
CA ARG A 29 26.44 24.71 3.74
C ARG A 29 27.75 23.92 3.83
N LYS A 30 27.71 22.62 3.47
CA LYS A 30 28.91 21.75 3.50
C LYS A 30 29.96 22.13 2.47
N ILE A 31 29.56 22.51 1.27
CA ILE A 31 30.50 23.01 0.23
C ILE A 31 31.14 24.31 0.69
N ARG A 32 30.38 25.28 1.22
CA ARG A 32 30.93 26.55 1.72
C ARG A 32 31.88 26.38 2.90
N ALA A 33 31.69 25.33 3.70
CA ALA A 33 32.57 24.98 4.82
C ALA A 33 33.79 24.15 4.39
N ASN A 34 34.03 23.90 3.09
CA ASN A 34 35.08 22.98 2.58
C ASN A 34 34.99 21.55 3.18
N GLN A 35 33.79 21.08 3.49
CA GLN A 35 33.50 19.76 4.10
C GLN A 35 33.02 18.74 3.08
N GLN A 36 33.64 18.63 1.91
CA GLN A 36 33.20 17.76 0.81
C GLN A 36 33.23 16.28 1.18
N ASN A 37 34.25 15.83 1.93
CA ASN A 37 34.37 14.43 2.35
C ASN A 37 33.24 14.04 3.34
N GLU A 38 32.90 14.96 4.24
CA GLU A 38 31.77 14.74 5.14
C GLU A 38 30.45 14.74 4.40
N LEU A 39 30.27 15.63 3.40
CA LEU A 39 29.11 15.63 2.53
C LEU A 39 28.97 14.31 1.79
N LEU A 40 30.05 13.79 1.21
CA LEU A 40 30.06 12.48 0.54
C LEU A 40 29.67 11.35 1.50
N SER A 41 30.20 11.36 2.73
CA SER A 41 29.82 10.39 3.77
C SER A 41 28.33 10.44 4.09
N ILE A 42 27.75 11.62 4.25
CA ILE A 42 26.33 11.82 4.52
C ILE A 42 25.48 11.32 3.36
N LEU A 43 25.82 11.73 2.13
CA LEU A 43 25.04 11.34 0.95
C LEU A 43 25.15 9.85 0.60
N SER A 44 26.29 9.21 0.96
CA SER A 44 26.52 7.78 0.75
C SER A 44 25.94 6.91 1.86
N SER A 45 25.50 7.51 2.99
CA SER A 45 25.00 6.74 4.12
C SER A 45 23.60 6.18 3.85
N SER A 46 23.46 4.88 3.99
CA SER A 46 22.15 4.19 3.87
C SER A 46 21.18 4.52 5.01
N LYS A 47 21.67 5.04 6.16
CA LYS A 47 20.84 5.36 7.33
C LYS A 47 19.82 6.46 7.04
N LEU A 48 20.24 7.57 6.42
CA LEU A 48 19.33 8.66 6.05
C LEU A 48 18.25 8.18 5.07
N SER A 49 18.64 7.37 4.09
CA SER A 49 17.69 6.77 3.14
C SER A 49 16.70 5.84 3.83
N THR A 50 17.12 5.11 4.86
CA THR A 50 16.26 4.17 5.59
C THR A 50 15.23 4.89 6.46
N GLU A 51 15.65 5.91 7.24
CA GLU A 51 14.76 6.72 8.08
C GLU A 51 13.74 7.49 7.23
N GLU A 52 14.19 8.07 6.15
CA GLU A 52 13.33 8.79 5.22
C GLU A 52 12.28 7.89 4.59
N ASN A 53 12.67 6.67 4.19
CA ASN A 53 11.76 5.69 3.64
C ASN A 53 10.75 5.22 4.69
N GLN A 54 11.17 4.97 5.92
CA GLN A 54 10.27 4.59 7.01
C GLN A 54 9.25 5.71 7.32
N ASN A 55 9.68 6.97 7.34
CA ASN A 55 8.80 8.10 7.52
C ASN A 55 7.77 8.21 6.39
N PHE A 56 8.20 8.06 5.14
CA PHE A 56 7.29 8.04 3.99
C PHE A 56 6.27 6.91 4.10
N LEU A 57 6.71 5.68 4.39
CA LEU A 57 5.82 4.53 4.52
C LEU A 57 4.81 4.71 5.67
N SER A 58 5.26 5.26 6.80
CA SER A 58 4.37 5.54 7.94
C SER A 58 3.29 6.57 7.59
N GLN A 59 3.65 7.62 6.85
CA GLN A 59 2.68 8.62 6.40
C GLN A 59 1.74 8.05 5.34
N PHE A 60 2.27 7.27 4.40
CA PHE A 60 1.46 6.57 3.41
C PHE A 60 0.40 5.70 4.09
N ASP A 61 0.80 4.88 5.06
CA ASP A 61 -0.10 3.99 5.79
C ASP A 61 -1.24 4.77 6.46
N LYS A 62 -0.90 5.85 7.20
CA LYS A 62 -1.88 6.69 7.90
C LYS A 62 -2.88 7.33 6.94
N ILE A 63 -2.40 7.93 5.85
CA ILE A 63 -3.25 8.58 4.86
C ILE A 63 -4.13 7.55 4.17
N PHE A 64 -3.55 6.43 3.74
CA PHE A 64 -4.28 5.38 3.04
C PHE A 64 -5.40 4.79 3.89
N LEU A 65 -5.12 4.40 5.13
CA LEU A 65 -6.12 3.83 6.04
C LEU A 65 -7.19 4.85 6.44
N SER A 66 -6.83 6.13 6.56
CA SER A 66 -7.83 7.20 6.76
C SER A 66 -8.80 7.33 5.58
N LEU A 67 -8.30 7.18 4.35
CA LEU A 67 -9.13 7.23 3.13
C LEU A 67 -9.93 5.95 2.89
N TYR A 68 -9.38 4.80 3.27
CA TYR A 68 -9.91 3.47 3.01
C TYR A 68 -9.93 2.61 4.30
N PRO A 69 -10.72 2.97 5.32
CA PRO A 69 -10.71 2.28 6.62
C PRO A 69 -11.19 0.81 6.54
N SER A 70 -11.98 0.47 5.53
CA SER A 70 -12.45 -0.91 5.30
C SER A 70 -11.53 -1.76 4.44
N PHE A 71 -10.40 -1.21 3.96
CA PHE A 71 -9.56 -1.85 2.95
C PHE A 71 -9.08 -3.24 3.37
N VAL A 72 -8.57 -3.40 4.58
CA VAL A 72 -8.03 -4.69 5.06
C VAL A 72 -9.15 -5.73 5.18
N ASN A 73 -10.31 -5.35 5.71
CA ASN A 73 -11.46 -6.24 5.82
C ASN A 73 -11.99 -6.66 4.44
N GLU A 74 -12.06 -5.71 3.50
CA GLU A 74 -12.50 -6.00 2.13
C GLU A 74 -11.46 -6.85 1.38
N LEU A 75 -10.15 -6.60 1.56
CA LEU A 75 -9.10 -7.46 1.01
C LEU A 75 -9.18 -8.88 1.57
N ASN A 76 -9.36 -9.03 2.88
CA ASN A 76 -9.52 -10.33 3.52
C ASN A 76 -10.73 -11.12 2.98
N SER A 77 -11.78 -10.44 2.53
CA SER A 77 -12.90 -11.11 1.87
C SER A 77 -12.57 -11.70 0.49
N LEU A 78 -11.46 -11.30 -0.11
CA LEU A 78 -10.94 -11.88 -1.35
C LEU A 78 -9.98 -13.05 -1.11
N LEU A 79 -9.50 -13.23 0.13
CA LEU A 79 -8.50 -14.24 0.51
C LEU A 79 -9.17 -15.45 1.17
N ILE A 80 -8.52 -16.61 1.05
CA ILE A 80 -8.89 -17.81 1.81
C ILE A 80 -8.70 -17.54 3.31
N PRO A 81 -9.47 -18.20 4.20
CA PRO A 81 -9.45 -17.92 5.64
C PRO A 81 -8.06 -18.00 6.27
N GLU A 82 -7.24 -18.97 5.84
CA GLU A 82 -5.91 -19.22 6.36
C GLU A 82 -4.88 -18.15 5.97
N ALA A 83 -5.20 -17.33 4.96
CA ALA A 83 -4.32 -16.28 4.43
C ALA A 83 -4.79 -14.86 4.78
N GLN A 84 -5.83 -14.74 5.60
CA GLN A 84 -6.31 -13.43 6.04
C GLN A 84 -5.24 -12.71 6.86
N ILE A 85 -5.15 -11.41 6.66
CA ILE A 85 -4.11 -10.57 7.23
C ILE A 85 -4.72 -9.73 8.35
N GLU A 86 -4.11 -9.80 9.53
CA GLU A 86 -4.45 -8.93 10.66
C GLU A 86 -3.41 -7.80 10.78
N LEU A 87 -3.88 -6.60 11.08
CA LEU A 87 -3.00 -5.48 11.42
C LEU A 87 -2.46 -5.69 12.83
N LYS A 88 -1.15 -5.88 12.96
CA LYS A 88 -0.47 -6.08 14.26
C LYS A 88 -0.36 -4.81 15.10
N GLU A 89 -0.36 -3.65 14.44
CA GLU A 89 -0.27 -2.33 15.06
C GLU A 89 -1.32 -1.42 14.43
N ASP A 90 -1.89 -0.55 15.24
CA ASP A 90 -2.85 0.44 14.74
C ASP A 90 -2.19 1.34 13.68
N ASN A 91 -2.86 1.42 12.52
CA ASN A 91 -2.46 2.26 11.41
C ASN A 91 -1.12 1.94 10.71
N LYS A 92 -0.62 0.69 10.80
CA LYS A 92 0.54 0.25 10.01
C LYS A 92 0.17 -0.88 9.06
N LEU A 93 0.41 -0.67 7.78
CA LEU A 93 0.26 -1.69 6.74
C LEU A 93 1.49 -2.60 6.71
N THR A 94 1.28 -3.89 6.53
CA THR A 94 2.37 -4.82 6.21
C THR A 94 2.92 -4.53 4.81
N PRO A 95 4.14 -4.99 4.47
CA PRO A 95 4.69 -4.81 3.13
C PRO A 95 3.76 -5.33 2.01
N SER A 96 3.13 -6.49 2.18
CA SER A 96 2.17 -7.04 1.22
C SER A 96 0.91 -6.17 1.10
N LEU A 97 0.41 -5.62 2.22
CA LEU A 97 -0.73 -4.70 2.22
C LEU A 97 -0.41 -3.37 1.51
N ARG A 98 0.83 -2.85 1.63
CA ARG A 98 1.25 -1.65 0.88
C ARG A 98 1.27 -1.91 -0.62
N VAL A 99 1.73 -3.08 -1.06
CA VAL A 99 1.66 -3.48 -2.48
C VAL A 99 0.20 -3.53 -2.95
N ALA A 100 -0.68 -4.19 -2.20
CA ALA A 100 -2.11 -4.24 -2.51
C ALA A 100 -2.76 -2.83 -2.51
N ALA A 101 -2.38 -1.97 -1.57
CA ALA A 101 -2.85 -0.59 -1.49
C ALA A 101 -2.46 0.24 -2.73
N LEU A 102 -1.23 0.11 -3.21
CA LEU A 102 -0.77 0.78 -4.43
C LEU A 102 -1.51 0.28 -5.67
N VAL A 103 -1.73 -1.04 -5.80
CA VAL A 103 -2.55 -1.61 -6.88
C VAL A 103 -3.98 -1.08 -6.80
N ARG A 104 -4.56 -0.99 -5.60
CA ARG A 104 -5.89 -0.38 -5.37
C ARG A 104 -5.95 1.08 -5.82
N LEU A 105 -4.86 1.84 -5.65
CA LEU A 105 -4.73 3.23 -6.11
C LEU A 105 -4.46 3.37 -7.62
N GLY A 106 -4.38 2.25 -8.35
CA GLY A 106 -4.16 2.24 -9.80
C GLY A 106 -2.68 2.16 -10.21
N VAL A 107 -1.75 2.00 -9.25
CA VAL A 107 -0.34 1.76 -9.57
C VAL A 107 -0.16 0.26 -9.76
N THR A 108 -0.25 -0.21 -11.00
CA THR A 108 -0.23 -1.65 -11.35
C THR A 108 1.14 -2.17 -11.78
N GLU A 109 2.04 -1.29 -12.19
CA GLU A 109 3.36 -1.64 -12.69
C GLU A 109 4.32 -1.99 -11.55
N SER A 110 4.80 -3.24 -11.51
CA SER A 110 5.71 -3.71 -10.46
C SER A 110 6.99 -2.87 -10.32
N PRO A 111 7.64 -2.38 -11.38
CA PRO A 111 8.80 -1.49 -11.24
C PRO A 111 8.46 -0.16 -10.55
N LYS A 112 7.31 0.43 -10.81
CA LYS A 112 6.85 1.66 -10.13
C LYS A 112 6.61 1.40 -8.65
N ILE A 113 5.91 0.29 -8.31
CA ILE A 113 5.68 -0.12 -6.93
C ILE A 113 7.02 -0.33 -6.20
N ALA A 114 7.99 -1.01 -6.84
CA ALA A 114 9.31 -1.25 -6.30
C ALA A 114 10.04 0.08 -5.98
N GLY A 115 10.00 1.05 -6.90
CA GLY A 115 10.58 2.38 -6.68
C GLY A 115 9.91 3.14 -5.54
N ILE A 116 8.56 3.13 -5.46
CA ILE A 116 7.81 3.84 -4.41
C ILE A 116 8.10 3.25 -3.02
N LEU A 117 8.13 1.93 -2.90
CA LEU A 117 8.32 1.23 -1.62
C LEU A 117 9.80 1.03 -1.26
N SER A 118 10.72 1.34 -2.17
CA SER A 118 12.16 1.05 -2.05
C SER A 118 12.42 -0.46 -1.79
N TYR A 119 11.66 -1.32 -2.46
CA TYR A 119 11.85 -2.77 -2.44
C TYR A 119 12.48 -3.24 -3.76
N SER A 120 13.10 -4.43 -3.73
CA SER A 120 13.53 -5.08 -4.95
C SER A 120 12.33 -5.47 -5.83
N LEU A 121 12.51 -5.47 -7.14
CA LEU A 121 11.47 -5.91 -8.07
C LEU A 121 11.02 -7.35 -7.79
N GLN A 122 11.97 -8.24 -7.43
CA GLN A 122 11.68 -9.62 -7.03
C GLN A 122 10.78 -9.67 -5.79
N THR A 123 11.02 -8.80 -4.81
CA THR A 123 10.20 -8.71 -3.60
C THR A 123 8.75 -8.34 -3.95
N ILE A 124 8.55 -7.41 -4.88
CA ILE A 124 7.20 -7.05 -5.34
C ILE A 124 6.51 -8.22 -6.04
N TYR A 125 7.21 -8.94 -6.92
CA TYR A 125 6.65 -10.11 -7.57
C TYR A 125 6.26 -11.19 -6.56
N ASN A 126 7.09 -11.42 -5.54
CA ASN A 126 6.78 -12.38 -4.48
C ASN A 126 5.50 -12.00 -3.72
N TYR A 127 5.35 -10.73 -3.30
CA TYR A 127 4.13 -10.28 -2.61
C TYR A 127 2.89 -10.39 -3.48
N ARG A 128 2.96 -9.98 -4.76
CA ARG A 128 1.83 -10.12 -5.69
C ARG A 128 1.45 -11.58 -5.91
N SER A 129 2.43 -12.45 -6.13
CA SER A 129 2.22 -13.87 -6.32
C SER A 129 1.59 -14.51 -5.08
N THR A 130 2.10 -14.20 -3.89
CA THR A 130 1.56 -14.71 -2.62
C THR A 130 0.11 -14.29 -2.45
N LEU A 131 -0.22 -13.01 -2.60
CA LEU A 131 -1.59 -12.52 -2.49
C LEU A 131 -2.53 -13.18 -3.52
N LYS A 132 -2.09 -13.27 -4.77
CA LYS A 132 -2.86 -13.90 -5.84
C LYS A 132 -3.09 -15.40 -5.56
N ASN A 133 -2.06 -16.13 -5.10
CA ASN A 133 -2.16 -17.56 -4.80
C ASN A 133 -3.07 -17.84 -3.60
N SER A 134 -3.18 -16.88 -2.68
CA SER A 134 -4.05 -16.94 -1.50
C SER A 134 -5.47 -16.42 -1.78
N ALA A 135 -5.76 -15.97 -2.98
CA ALA A 135 -7.09 -15.47 -3.33
C ALA A 135 -8.07 -16.63 -3.58
N ILE A 136 -9.33 -16.42 -3.21
CA ILE A 136 -10.46 -17.31 -3.50
C ILE A 136 -10.66 -17.40 -5.02
N ASP A 137 -10.64 -16.24 -5.70
CA ASP A 137 -10.66 -16.14 -7.16
C ASP A 137 -9.31 -15.58 -7.64
N LYS A 138 -8.42 -16.49 -8.01
CA LYS A 138 -7.05 -16.15 -8.45
C LYS A 138 -7.04 -15.45 -9.81
N GLU A 139 -7.99 -15.75 -10.66
CA GLU A 139 -8.02 -15.27 -12.04
C GLU A 139 -8.37 -13.78 -12.08
N HIS A 140 -9.36 -13.36 -11.31
CA HIS A 140 -9.84 -11.99 -11.25
C HIS A 140 -9.33 -11.21 -10.02
N PHE A 141 -8.33 -11.73 -9.30
CA PHE A 141 -7.87 -11.13 -8.04
C PHE A 141 -7.47 -9.66 -8.19
N GLU A 142 -6.65 -9.33 -9.19
CA GLU A 142 -6.19 -7.94 -9.38
C GLU A 142 -7.31 -6.98 -9.76
N GLU A 143 -8.26 -7.42 -10.57
CA GLU A 143 -9.45 -6.62 -10.91
C GLU A 143 -10.32 -6.38 -9.67
N ASN A 144 -10.53 -7.42 -8.86
CA ASN A 144 -11.29 -7.32 -7.63
C ASN A 144 -10.60 -6.42 -6.61
N LEU A 145 -9.27 -6.51 -6.51
CA LEU A 145 -8.44 -5.65 -5.66
C LEU A 145 -8.59 -4.17 -6.05
N GLN A 146 -8.57 -3.84 -7.32
CA GLN A 146 -8.75 -2.46 -7.80
C GLN A 146 -10.15 -1.90 -7.51
N LYS A 147 -11.16 -2.75 -7.36
CA LYS A 147 -12.54 -2.35 -7.07
C LYS A 147 -12.83 -2.21 -5.57
N LEU A 148 -11.93 -2.60 -4.67
CA LEU A 148 -12.13 -2.50 -3.23
C LEU A 148 -12.43 -1.05 -2.79
N CYS A 149 -13.21 -0.89 -1.74
CA CYS A 149 -13.61 0.41 -1.18
C CYS A 149 -14.26 1.36 -2.20
N SER A 150 -14.75 0.85 -3.33
CA SER A 150 -15.54 1.63 -4.28
C SER A 150 -16.99 1.73 -3.80
N VAL A 151 -17.68 2.82 -4.16
CA VAL A 151 -19.09 3.02 -3.79
C VAL A 151 -19.98 1.90 -4.32
N TYR A 152 -19.55 1.21 -5.37
CA TYR A 152 -20.28 0.12 -6.02
C TYR A 152 -20.01 -1.27 -5.40
N SER A 153 -18.96 -1.44 -4.58
CA SER A 153 -18.60 -2.76 -4.03
C SER A 153 -19.60 -3.29 -2.99
N LYS A 154 -20.32 -2.40 -2.30
CA LYS A 154 -21.31 -2.82 -1.30
C LYS A 154 -22.48 -3.64 -1.85
N SER A 155 -22.82 -3.51 -3.13
CA SER A 155 -23.91 -4.25 -3.77
C SER A 155 -23.48 -5.64 -4.28
N VAL A 156 -22.22 -5.78 -4.72
CA VAL A 156 -21.67 -7.03 -5.27
C VAL A 156 -21.37 -8.05 -4.16
N ILE A 157 -20.82 -7.58 -3.04
CA ILE A 157 -20.51 -8.46 -1.89
C ILE A 157 -21.79 -9.05 -1.28
N LYS A 158 -22.88 -8.29 -1.19
CA LYS A 158 -24.18 -8.83 -0.74
C LYS A 158 -24.73 -9.91 -1.69
N LYS A 159 -24.56 -9.74 -3.00
CA LYS A 159 -25.06 -10.70 -4.00
C LYS A 159 -24.30 -12.04 -3.98
N ASN A 160 -22.97 -12.00 -3.85
CA ASN A 160 -22.14 -13.20 -3.78
C ASN A 160 -22.30 -13.95 -2.44
N ARG A 161 -22.50 -13.25 -1.33
CA ARG A 161 -22.75 -13.86 -0.02
C ARG A 161 -24.12 -14.57 0.01
N PHE A 162 -25.13 -14.03 -0.67
CA PHE A 162 -26.45 -14.64 -0.80
C PHE A 162 -26.42 -15.90 -1.69
N HIS A 163 -25.63 -15.87 -2.76
CA HIS A 163 -25.49 -17.02 -3.68
C HIS A 163 -24.71 -18.18 -3.05
N PHE A 164 -23.73 -17.88 -2.19
CA PHE A 164 -22.99 -18.89 -1.44
C PHE A 164 -23.87 -19.57 -0.37
N PHE A 165 -24.70 -18.81 0.34
CA PHE A 165 -25.66 -19.36 1.32
C PHE A 165 -26.74 -20.21 0.66
N LEU A 166 -27.23 -19.85 -0.51
CA LEU A 166 -28.22 -20.63 -1.24
C LEU A 166 -27.66 -21.97 -1.72
N LYS A 167 -26.41 -22.02 -2.14
CA LYS A 167 -25.75 -23.28 -2.54
C LYS A 167 -25.47 -24.22 -1.36
N GLN A 168 -25.34 -23.73 -0.15
CA GLN A 168 -25.18 -24.57 1.04
C GLN A 168 -26.53 -25.10 1.55
N SER A 169 -27.60 -24.37 1.43
CA SER A 169 -28.94 -24.83 1.88
C SER A 169 -29.50 -25.96 0.99
N GLU A 170 -29.16 -26.03 -0.28
CA GLU A 170 -29.58 -27.13 -1.17
C GLU A 170 -28.90 -28.48 -0.87
N ARG A 171 -27.78 -28.49 -0.13
CA ARG A 171 -27.11 -29.73 0.30
C ARG A 171 -27.70 -30.40 1.53
N TYR A 172 -28.61 -29.73 2.24
CA TYR A 172 -29.21 -30.26 3.48
C TYR A 172 -30.68 -30.69 3.32
N ILE A 173 -31.22 -30.68 2.09
CA ILE A 173 -32.65 -31.07 1.84
C ILE A 173 -32.74 -32.47 1.18
N PHE A 174 -31.63 -33.15 0.91
CA PHE A 174 -31.64 -34.55 0.46
C PHE A 174 -30.78 -35.44 1.39
N CYS A 175 -31.31 -35.70 2.55
CA CYS A 175 -31.07 -36.91 3.37
C CYS A 175 -32.31 -37.21 4.16
#